data_57e4fbff2e7e767267218481117e9ed9
#
_entry.id   57e4fbff2e7e767267218481117e9ed9
#
_cell.length_a   1.000
_cell.length_b   1.000
_cell.length_c   1.000
_cell.angle_alpha   90.00
_cell.angle_beta   90.00
_cell.angle_gamma   90.00
#
_symmetry.space_group_name_H-M   'P 1'
#
loop_
_entity.id
_entity.type
_entity.pdbx_description
1 polymer ?
#
loop_
_entity_poly.entity_id
_entity_poly.type
_entity_poly.pdbx_seq_one_letter_code
_entity_poly.pdbx_strand_id
1 'polypeptide(L)'
;LREVAEYSFIHPSDIPEEELEIYYSRQKELLGGTKFPISFDQVTLMDPREVVEEIVSWHKKERNKFPAETIAAIEREVYLNLMDQMWVMHLDAMVQLREGIHLRAYGQQDPLVMYQKEGAQLFEKFQADYHFYFAHALLELDPDGLIQG
;
A
#
# COMPACT_ATOMS: atom_id res chain seq x y z
N LEU A 1 3.31 8.12 0.78
CA LEU A 1 2.46 8.29 -0.39
C LEU A 1 3.26 8.29 -1.70
N ARG A 2 4.31 9.13 -1.84
CA ARG A 2 5.17 9.17 -3.02
C ARG A 2 5.80 7.80 -3.32
N GLU A 3 6.46 7.18 -2.34
CA GLU A 3 7.08 5.86 -2.47
C GLU A 3 6.10 4.78 -2.89
N VAL A 4 4.85 4.86 -2.42
CA VAL A 4 3.80 3.91 -2.79
C VAL A 4 3.31 4.18 -4.22
N ALA A 5 3.11 5.43 -4.60
CA ALA A 5 2.77 5.76 -5.97
C ALA A 5 3.88 5.31 -6.95
N GLU A 6 5.15 5.52 -6.59
CA GLU A 6 6.30 5.04 -7.38
C GLU A 6 6.35 3.50 -7.47
N TYR A 7 6.07 2.81 -6.36
CA TYR A 7 6.11 1.35 -6.31
C TYR A 7 4.91 0.69 -7.01
N SER A 8 3.73 1.32 -6.90
CA SER A 8 2.49 0.78 -7.47
C SER A 8 2.34 1.06 -8.96
N PHE A 9 3.11 2.03 -9.49
CA PHE A 9 2.99 2.47 -10.87
C PHE A 9 4.10 1.85 -11.73
N ILE A 10 3.78 0.74 -12.41
CA ILE A 10 4.63 0.16 -13.46
C ILE A 10 4.43 1.01 -14.73
N HIS A 11 5.52 1.34 -15.42
CA HIS A 11 5.41 2.15 -16.62
C HIS A 11 4.64 1.41 -17.73
N PRO A 12 3.70 2.07 -18.44
CA PRO A 12 2.92 1.44 -19.49
C PRO A 12 3.74 0.78 -20.61
N SER A 13 4.97 1.28 -20.87
CA SER A 13 5.87 0.67 -21.86
C SER A 13 6.33 -0.76 -21.52
N ASP A 14 6.22 -1.15 -20.27
CA ASP A 14 6.61 -2.49 -19.79
C ASP A 14 5.42 -3.48 -19.81
N ILE A 15 4.27 -3.02 -20.26
CA ILE A 15 3.02 -3.76 -20.29
C ILE A 15 2.59 -3.99 -21.75
N PRO A 16 2.17 -5.22 -22.13
CA PRO A 16 1.62 -5.48 -23.46
C PRO A 16 0.43 -4.55 -23.76
N GLU A 17 0.35 -4.04 -24.98
CA GLU A 17 -0.68 -3.06 -25.39
C GLU A 17 -2.11 -3.58 -25.12
N GLU A 18 -2.34 -4.89 -25.29
CA GLU A 18 -3.61 -5.56 -25.01
C GLU A 18 -4.01 -5.61 -23.52
N GLU A 19 -3.04 -5.41 -22.61
CA GLU A 19 -3.26 -5.42 -21.15
C GLU A 19 -3.29 -4.01 -20.54
N LEU A 20 -2.95 -2.96 -21.31
CA LEU A 20 -2.85 -1.59 -20.82
C LEU A 20 -4.16 -1.07 -20.21
N GLU A 21 -5.31 -1.35 -20.83
CA GLU A 21 -6.61 -0.88 -20.33
C GLU A 21 -6.98 -1.55 -18.99
N ILE A 22 -6.70 -2.84 -18.87
CA ILE A 22 -6.92 -3.61 -17.63
C ILE A 22 -6.00 -3.08 -16.54
N TYR A 23 -4.74 -2.87 -16.89
CA TYR A 23 -3.74 -2.29 -15.98
C TYR A 23 -4.18 -0.91 -15.48
N TYR A 24 -4.56 -0.01 -16.38
CA TYR A 24 -5.03 1.34 -16.01
C TYR A 24 -6.28 1.29 -15.11
N SER A 25 -7.25 0.45 -15.45
CA SER A 25 -8.46 0.29 -14.63
C SER A 25 -8.12 -0.18 -13.22
N ARG A 26 -7.17 -1.09 -13.09
CA ARG A 26 -6.67 -1.58 -11.80
C ARG A 26 -5.92 -0.50 -11.02
N GLN A 27 -5.05 0.28 -11.69
CA GLN A 27 -4.36 1.40 -11.05
C GLN A 27 -5.32 2.50 -10.61
N LYS A 28 -6.31 2.82 -11.42
CA LYS A 28 -7.36 3.77 -11.09
C LYS A 28 -8.14 3.34 -9.84
N GLU A 29 -8.53 2.08 -9.77
CA GLU A 29 -9.22 1.50 -8.61
C GLU A 29 -8.35 1.56 -7.36
N LEU A 30 -7.07 1.20 -7.50
CA LEU A 30 -6.09 1.23 -6.42
C LEU A 30 -5.73 2.64 -5.92
N LEU A 31 -5.75 3.66 -6.78
CA LEU A 31 -5.22 4.99 -6.48
C LEU A 31 -6.29 6.08 -6.31
N GLY A 32 -7.54 5.73 -6.12
CA GLY A 32 -8.58 6.72 -5.82
C GLY A 32 -9.89 6.55 -6.59
N GLY A 33 -10.08 5.43 -7.27
CA GLY A 33 -11.34 5.06 -7.90
C GLY A 33 -11.83 6.10 -8.90
N THR A 34 -13.06 6.57 -8.71
CA THR A 34 -13.69 7.57 -9.59
C THR A 34 -13.07 8.97 -9.51
N LYS A 35 -12.30 9.25 -8.46
CA LYS A 35 -11.62 10.54 -8.23
C LYS A 35 -10.19 10.57 -8.80
N PHE A 36 -9.72 9.48 -9.44
CA PHE A 36 -8.38 9.42 -10.01
C PHE A 36 -8.15 10.55 -11.02
N PRO A 37 -7.09 11.37 -10.85
CA PRO A 37 -6.98 12.66 -11.54
C PRO A 37 -6.54 12.57 -12.99
N ILE A 38 -6.07 11.40 -13.45
CA ILE A 38 -5.44 11.22 -14.76
C ILE A 38 -6.29 10.30 -15.61
N SER A 39 -6.51 10.65 -16.88
CA SER A 39 -7.19 9.77 -17.84
C SER A 39 -6.25 8.71 -18.42
N PHE A 40 -6.81 7.67 -19.01
CA PHE A 40 -6.03 6.61 -19.68
C PHE A 40 -5.07 7.18 -20.74
N ASP A 41 -5.57 8.05 -21.61
CA ASP A 41 -4.76 8.67 -22.67
C ASP A 41 -3.61 9.54 -22.13
N GLN A 42 -3.82 10.18 -21.00
CA GLN A 42 -2.78 10.96 -20.33
C GLN A 42 -1.71 10.05 -19.71
N VAL A 43 -2.10 8.97 -19.02
CA VAL A 43 -1.15 8.03 -18.41
C VAL A 43 -0.21 7.43 -19.43
N THR A 44 -0.69 7.10 -20.63
CA THR A 44 0.12 6.50 -21.70
C THR A 44 1.14 7.46 -22.32
N LEU A 45 0.93 8.76 -22.15
CA LEU A 45 1.78 9.83 -22.73
C LEU A 45 2.71 10.49 -21.71
N MET A 46 2.46 10.30 -20.41
CA MET A 46 3.21 10.95 -19.34
C MET A 46 4.43 10.13 -18.91
N ASP A 47 5.49 10.81 -18.46
CA ASP A 47 6.58 10.16 -17.74
C ASP A 47 6.06 9.63 -16.38
N PRO A 48 6.51 8.44 -15.91
CA PRO A 48 6.10 7.88 -14.63
C PRO A 48 6.24 8.83 -13.45
N ARG A 49 7.27 9.67 -13.45
CA ARG A 49 7.49 10.66 -12.40
C ARG A 49 6.44 11.76 -12.43
N GLU A 50 6.01 12.18 -13.62
CA GLU A 50 4.94 13.17 -13.77
C GLU A 50 3.60 12.62 -13.27
N VAL A 51 3.31 11.34 -13.53
CA VAL A 51 2.11 10.67 -12.99
C VAL A 51 2.13 10.67 -11.47
N VAL A 52 3.26 10.31 -10.85
CA VAL A 52 3.41 10.32 -9.38
C VAL A 52 3.22 11.74 -8.82
N GLU A 53 3.82 12.75 -9.44
CA GLU A 53 3.66 14.15 -9.00
C GLU A 53 2.20 14.62 -9.10
N GLU A 54 1.50 14.25 -10.16
CA GLU A 54 0.09 14.61 -10.34
C GLU A 54 -0.79 13.94 -9.27
N ILE A 55 -0.59 12.65 -8.99
CA ILE A 55 -1.29 11.93 -7.92
C ILE A 55 -1.05 12.59 -6.56
N VAL A 56 0.21 12.89 -6.23
CA VAL A 56 0.57 13.54 -4.96
C VAL A 56 -0.02 14.94 -4.86
N SER A 57 0.00 15.71 -5.96
CA SER A 57 -0.57 17.06 -6.03
C SER A 57 -2.08 17.02 -5.84
N TRP A 58 -2.75 16.10 -6.53
CA TRP A 58 -4.19 15.90 -6.40
C TRP A 58 -4.57 15.54 -4.97
N HIS A 59 -3.92 14.55 -4.37
CA HIS A 59 -4.18 14.16 -2.99
C HIS A 59 -4.02 15.33 -2.00
N LYS A 60 -2.97 16.17 -2.18
CA LYS A 60 -2.80 17.37 -1.37
C LYS A 60 -3.95 18.36 -1.53
N LYS A 61 -4.45 18.56 -2.75
CA LYS A 61 -5.58 19.44 -3.02
C LYS A 61 -6.86 18.94 -2.35
N GLU A 62 -7.14 17.64 -2.49
CA GLU A 62 -8.31 17.02 -1.85
C GLU A 62 -8.26 17.17 -0.32
N ARG A 63 -7.11 16.86 0.26
CA ARG A 63 -6.86 16.99 1.70
C ARG A 63 -7.05 18.41 2.22
N ASN A 64 -6.61 19.43 1.47
CA ASN A 64 -6.69 20.84 1.87
C ASN A 64 -8.12 21.40 1.84
N LYS A 65 -9.11 20.68 1.37
CA LYS A 65 -10.53 21.07 1.44
C LYS A 65 -11.09 20.99 2.87
N PHE A 66 -10.42 20.26 3.75
CA PHE A 66 -10.86 20.01 5.11
C PHE A 66 -9.94 20.64 6.15
N PRO A 67 -10.44 20.92 7.37
CA PRO A 67 -9.60 21.38 8.48
C PRO A 67 -8.49 20.36 8.76
N ALA A 68 -7.29 20.84 9.02
CA ALA A 68 -6.12 20.00 9.27
C ALA A 68 -6.32 19.03 10.44
N GLU A 69 -7.01 19.46 11.48
CA GLU A 69 -7.31 18.63 12.66
C GLU A 69 -8.24 17.45 12.31
N THR A 70 -9.25 17.70 11.46
CA THR A 70 -10.18 16.65 10.99
C THR A 70 -9.43 15.59 10.19
N ILE A 71 -8.61 16.02 9.24
CA ILE A 71 -7.80 15.11 8.43
C ILE A 71 -6.83 14.31 9.31
N ALA A 72 -6.14 14.96 10.24
CA ALA A 72 -5.21 14.30 11.15
C ALA A 72 -5.91 13.25 12.04
N ALA A 73 -7.15 13.52 12.48
CA ALA A 73 -7.93 12.56 13.25
C ALA A 73 -8.30 11.33 12.41
N ILE A 74 -8.78 11.54 11.19
CA ILE A 74 -9.14 10.47 10.26
C ILE A 74 -7.90 9.63 9.89
N GLU A 75 -6.80 10.27 9.51
CA GLU A 75 -5.54 9.59 9.18
C GLU A 75 -5.02 8.75 10.35
N ARG A 76 -5.14 9.27 11.56
CA ARG A 76 -4.75 8.55 12.78
C ARG A 76 -5.62 7.31 13.01
N GLU A 77 -6.92 7.41 12.81
CA GLU A 77 -7.83 6.29 12.97
C GLU A 77 -7.54 5.18 11.93
N VAL A 78 -7.38 5.56 10.67
CA VAL A 78 -6.99 4.62 9.61
C VAL A 78 -5.64 3.96 9.95
N TYR A 79 -4.65 4.75 10.38
CA TYR A 79 -3.35 4.25 10.79
C TYR A 79 -3.45 3.20 11.88
N LEU A 80 -4.20 3.48 12.96
CA LEU A 80 -4.32 2.57 14.10
C LEU A 80 -5.10 1.31 13.74
N ASN A 81 -6.22 1.43 13.04
CA ASN A 81 -7.05 0.30 12.65
C ASN A 81 -6.29 -0.66 11.72
N LEU A 82 -5.57 -0.13 10.76
CA LEU A 82 -4.76 -0.94 9.85
C LEU A 82 -3.58 -1.61 10.59
N MET A 83 -2.91 -0.86 11.47
CA MET A 83 -1.83 -1.39 12.30
C MET A 83 -2.29 -2.56 13.14
N ASP A 84 -3.43 -2.42 13.84
CA ASP A 84 -3.98 -3.47 14.70
C ASP A 84 -4.28 -4.74 13.89
N GLN A 85 -4.93 -4.61 12.74
CA GLN A 85 -5.25 -5.76 11.90
C GLN A 85 -3.99 -6.47 11.37
N MET A 86 -3.06 -5.70 10.81
CA MET A 86 -1.85 -6.26 10.23
C MET A 86 -0.89 -6.82 11.29
N TRP A 87 -0.87 -6.21 12.48
CA TRP A 87 -0.07 -6.70 13.59
C TRP A 87 -0.56 -8.06 14.08
N VAL A 88 -1.87 -8.28 14.20
CA VAL A 88 -2.44 -9.59 14.55
C VAL A 88 -2.03 -10.64 13.51
N MET A 89 -2.13 -10.32 12.22
CA MET A 89 -1.70 -11.24 11.15
C MET A 89 -0.20 -11.55 11.23
N HIS A 90 0.64 -10.55 11.55
CA HIS A 90 2.07 -10.75 11.75
C HIS A 90 2.37 -11.67 12.95
N LEU A 91 1.68 -11.48 14.07
CA LEU A 91 1.83 -12.35 15.25
C LEU A 91 1.44 -13.79 14.93
N ASP A 92 0.35 -14.00 14.20
CA ASP A 92 -0.07 -15.35 13.77
C ASP A 92 0.99 -16.00 12.86
N ALA A 93 1.56 -15.23 11.91
CA ALA A 93 2.65 -15.71 11.06
C ALA A 93 3.90 -16.11 11.88
N MET A 94 4.24 -15.33 12.92
CA MET A 94 5.36 -15.63 13.81
C MET A 94 5.09 -16.89 14.65
N VAL A 95 3.85 -17.12 15.09
CA VAL A 95 3.46 -18.38 15.79
C VAL A 95 3.63 -19.56 14.84
N GLN A 96 3.12 -19.48 13.61
CA GLN A 96 3.25 -20.53 12.60
C GLN A 96 4.73 -20.80 12.25
N LEU A 97 5.55 -19.75 12.12
CA LEU A 97 6.99 -19.89 11.92
C LEU A 97 7.63 -20.68 13.08
N ARG A 98 7.33 -20.31 14.32
CA ARG A 98 7.87 -20.98 15.52
C ARG A 98 7.49 -22.46 15.56
N GLU A 99 6.25 -22.80 15.26
CA GLU A 99 5.76 -24.18 15.24
C GLU A 99 6.39 -24.99 14.09
N GLY A 100 6.55 -24.38 12.92
CA GLY A 100 7.09 -25.03 11.73
C GLY A 100 8.62 -25.19 11.73
N ILE A 101 9.36 -24.38 12.50
CA ILE A 101 10.83 -24.33 12.41
C ILE A 101 11.47 -25.66 12.87
N HIS A 102 10.89 -26.32 13.89
CA HIS A 102 11.38 -27.59 14.40
C HIS A 102 11.24 -28.72 13.37
N LEU A 103 10.22 -28.67 12.52
CA LEU A 103 10.01 -29.66 11.47
C LEU A 103 10.99 -29.48 10.30
N ARG A 104 11.43 -28.24 10.04
CA ARG A 104 12.36 -27.92 8.97
C ARG A 104 13.82 -28.11 9.36
N ALA A 105 14.15 -28.00 10.64
CA ALA A 105 15.49 -28.13 11.19
C ALA A 105 16.09 -29.55 11.12
N TYR A 106 15.39 -30.52 10.58
CA TYR A 106 15.87 -31.91 10.40
C TYR A 106 17.08 -32.05 9.45
N GLY A 107 17.54 -30.95 8.83
CA GLY A 107 18.58 -30.97 7.80
C GLY A 107 19.75 -30.03 8.04
N GLN A 108 20.43 -30.02 9.19
CA GLN A 108 21.75 -29.37 9.41
C GLN A 108 21.80 -27.87 9.75
N GLN A 109 20.71 -27.15 9.90
CA GLN A 109 20.74 -25.76 10.36
C GLN A 109 20.19 -25.60 11.78
N ASP A 110 20.80 -24.70 12.56
CA ASP A 110 20.33 -24.37 13.91
C ASP A 110 18.93 -23.74 13.83
N PRO A 111 17.91 -24.35 14.50
CA PRO A 111 16.55 -23.83 14.50
C PRO A 111 16.43 -22.37 14.94
N LEU A 112 17.27 -21.93 15.90
CA LEU A 112 17.26 -20.56 16.41
C LEU A 112 17.71 -19.58 15.33
N VAL A 113 18.77 -19.90 14.60
CA VAL A 113 19.29 -19.07 13.50
C VAL A 113 18.26 -18.96 12.38
N MET A 114 17.59 -20.07 12.04
CA MET A 114 16.51 -20.04 11.04
C MET A 114 15.34 -19.20 11.51
N TYR A 115 14.90 -19.34 12.75
CA TYR A 115 13.82 -18.53 13.31
C TYR A 115 14.13 -17.04 13.26
N GLN A 116 15.33 -16.65 13.66
CA GLN A 116 15.76 -15.24 13.63
C GLN A 116 15.76 -14.68 12.19
N LYS A 117 16.30 -15.44 11.25
CA LYS A 117 16.36 -15.02 9.84
C LYS A 117 14.98 -14.88 9.20
N GLU A 118 14.16 -15.92 9.31
CA GLU A 118 12.82 -15.92 8.72
C GLU A 118 11.89 -14.92 9.44
N GLY A 119 12.03 -14.77 10.77
CA GLY A 119 11.28 -13.77 11.53
C GLY A 119 11.62 -12.33 11.13
N ALA A 120 12.91 -12.05 10.86
CA ALA A 120 13.32 -10.74 10.34
C ALA A 120 12.69 -10.49 8.95
N GLN A 121 12.68 -11.48 8.06
CA GLN A 121 12.05 -11.37 6.74
C GLN A 121 10.52 -11.13 6.84
N LEU A 122 9.85 -11.83 7.77
CA LEU A 122 8.41 -11.60 8.02
C LEU A 122 8.15 -10.19 8.54
N PHE A 123 9.04 -9.64 9.37
CA PHE A 123 8.91 -8.28 9.88
C PHE A 123 9.18 -7.23 8.80
N GLU A 124 10.20 -7.41 7.97
CA GLU A 124 10.48 -6.54 6.82
C GLU A 124 9.28 -6.52 5.85
N LYS A 125 8.72 -7.71 5.56
CA LYS A 125 7.52 -7.82 4.74
C LYS A 125 6.33 -7.10 5.37
N PHE A 126 6.09 -7.29 6.67
CA PHE A 126 5.04 -6.59 7.41
C PHE A 126 5.18 -5.07 7.28
N GLN A 127 6.40 -4.53 7.45
CA GLN A 127 6.63 -3.09 7.32
C GLN A 127 6.33 -2.57 5.90
N ALA A 128 6.79 -3.30 4.88
CA ALA A 128 6.55 -2.93 3.49
C ALA A 128 5.05 -2.98 3.15
N ASP A 129 4.37 -4.07 3.49
CA ASP A 129 2.94 -4.25 3.29
C ASP A 129 2.13 -3.16 4.04
N TYR A 130 2.52 -2.84 5.28
CA TYR A 130 1.86 -1.82 6.08
C TYR A 130 1.94 -0.45 5.42
N HIS A 131 3.11 -0.03 4.97
CA HIS A 131 3.28 1.26 4.28
C HIS A 131 2.47 1.32 3.00
N PHE A 132 2.45 0.22 2.25
CA PHE A 132 1.66 0.12 1.02
C PHE A 132 0.17 0.26 1.29
N TYR A 133 -0.40 -0.54 2.19
CA TYR A 133 -1.83 -0.50 2.49
C TYR A 133 -2.27 0.79 3.17
N PHE A 134 -1.42 1.37 4.02
CA PHE A 134 -1.72 2.65 4.65
C PHE A 134 -1.82 3.79 3.62
N ALA A 135 -0.85 3.88 2.71
CA ALA A 135 -0.91 4.90 1.67
C ALA A 135 -2.07 4.68 0.71
N HIS A 136 -2.41 3.42 0.43
CA HIS A 136 -3.58 3.04 -0.35
C HIS A 136 -4.88 3.49 0.33
N ALA A 137 -5.03 3.18 1.61
CA ALA A 137 -6.18 3.61 2.40
C ALA A 137 -6.31 5.14 2.44
N LEU A 138 -5.20 5.88 2.50
CA LEU A 138 -5.23 7.35 2.45
C LEU A 138 -5.70 7.89 1.09
N LEU A 139 -5.38 7.21 -0.01
CA LEU A 139 -5.80 7.62 -1.35
C LEU A 139 -7.29 7.32 -1.60
N GLU A 140 -7.80 6.25 -1.00
CA GLU A 140 -9.22 5.88 -1.09
C GLU A 140 -10.12 6.67 -0.14
N LEU A 141 -9.54 7.35 0.86
CA LEU A 141 -10.31 8.13 1.82
C LEU A 141 -11.19 9.15 1.10
N ASP A 142 -12.48 9.04 1.34
CA ASP A 142 -13.47 10.07 1.04
C ASP A 142 -13.88 10.81 2.33
N PRO A 143 -13.18 11.92 2.65
CA PRO A 143 -13.52 12.67 3.86
C PRO A 143 -14.94 13.22 3.85
N ASP A 144 -15.52 13.51 2.67
CA ASP A 144 -16.91 13.99 2.54
C ASP A 144 -17.91 12.93 3.03
N GLY A 145 -17.66 11.65 2.72
CA GLY A 145 -18.50 10.55 3.17
C GLY A 145 -18.40 10.27 4.68
N LEU A 146 -17.23 10.52 5.27
CA LEU A 146 -16.98 10.29 6.70
C LEU A 146 -17.52 11.41 7.60
N ILE A 147 -17.64 12.64 7.10
CA ILE A 147 -18.12 13.78 7.88
C ILE A 147 -19.65 13.86 7.90
N GLN A 148 -20.33 13.19 6.96
CA GLN A 148 -21.80 13.20 6.85
C GLN A 148 -22.49 12.06 7.63
N GLY A 149 -21.76 11.15 8.24
CA GLY A 149 -22.24 10.05 9.07
C GLY A 149 -22.10 10.33 10.55
#